data_5db0921036b537d1af72460e40492b10
#
_entry.id   5db0921036b537d1af72460e40492b10
#
_cell.length_a   1.000
_cell.length_b   1.000
_cell.length_c   1.000
_cell.angle_alpha   90.00
_cell.angle_beta   90.00
_cell.angle_gamma   90.00
#
_symmetry.space_group_name_H-M   'P 1'
#
loop_
_entity.id
_entity.type
_entity.pdbx_description
1 polymer ?
#
loop_
_entity_poly.entity_id
_entity_poly.type
_entity_poly.pdbx_seq_one_letter_code
_entity_poly.pdbx_strand_id
1 'polypeptide(L)'
;MKFRTALVLALLLTSNTLAQSPSPGRSFFNRILHPFGSSHKAPKYRDARLRGLLLELEVSGEAVRLSEVRQLHIRARLINLGVYPVSLDFPTSQRIDIQLLNANGQILTRWSENRAFGEEPGSLLVNPHEQVLYEETIATRELQAGKVYTVEVFYPKYPELRARQKFMTAP
;
A
#
# COMPACT_ATOMS: atom_id res chain seq x y z
N MET A 1 -5.03 75.47 -40.84
CA MET A 1 -5.37 75.05 -39.47
C MET A 1 -5.06 73.58 -39.33
N LYS A 2 -4.00 73.26 -38.63
CA LYS A 2 -3.54 71.84 -38.45
C LYS A 2 -3.55 71.60 -36.94
N PHE A 3 -4.51 70.85 -36.47
CA PHE A 3 -4.57 70.38 -35.07
C PHE A 3 -3.66 69.10 -34.95
N ARG A 4 -2.67 69.22 -34.13
CA ARG A 4 -1.82 68.12 -33.69
C ARG A 4 -2.39 67.50 -32.41
N THR A 5 -2.95 66.34 -32.50
CA THR A 5 -3.37 65.57 -31.31
C THR A 5 -2.18 64.81 -30.77
N ALA A 6 -1.76 65.11 -29.56
CA ALA A 6 -0.72 64.40 -28.83
C ALA A 6 -1.34 63.17 -28.16
N LEU A 7 -0.83 61.98 -28.51
CA LEU A 7 -1.20 60.73 -27.89
C LEU A 7 -0.30 60.50 -26.67
N VAL A 8 -0.87 60.57 -25.49
CA VAL A 8 -0.19 60.20 -24.24
C VAL A 8 -0.33 58.73 -24.01
N LEU A 9 0.77 58.02 -24.15
CA LEU A 9 0.86 56.58 -23.87
C LEU A 9 1.13 56.39 -22.37
N ALA A 10 0.11 56.01 -21.61
CA ALA A 10 0.27 55.65 -20.21
C ALA A 10 0.76 54.20 -20.11
N LEU A 11 2.00 54.01 -19.67
CA LEU A 11 2.59 52.69 -19.36
C LEU A 11 2.07 52.22 -17.99
N LEU A 12 1.11 51.30 -17.97
CA LEU A 12 0.70 50.62 -16.76
C LEU A 12 1.69 49.47 -16.50
N LEU A 13 2.59 49.66 -15.54
CA LEU A 13 3.42 48.65 -14.95
C LEU A 13 2.54 47.80 -14.03
N THR A 14 2.07 46.63 -14.52
CA THR A 14 1.47 45.60 -13.69
C THR A 14 2.59 44.79 -13.04
N SER A 15 2.84 45.04 -11.77
CA SER A 15 3.67 44.20 -10.92
C SER A 15 2.98 42.87 -10.69
N ASN A 16 3.44 41.82 -11.41
CA ASN A 16 3.08 40.43 -11.12
C ASN A 16 3.75 40.01 -9.82
N THR A 17 3.03 40.09 -8.71
CA THR A 17 3.36 39.40 -7.50
C THR A 17 3.12 37.91 -7.76
N LEU A 18 4.20 37.13 -7.98
CA LEU A 18 4.21 35.70 -7.94
C LEU A 18 3.78 35.29 -6.54
N ALA A 19 2.53 34.85 -6.38
CA ALA A 19 2.09 34.14 -5.21
C ALA A 19 2.85 32.83 -5.15
N GLN A 20 3.84 32.75 -4.27
CA GLN A 20 4.46 31.49 -3.89
C GLN A 20 3.38 30.61 -3.25
N SER A 21 2.98 29.56 -3.94
CA SER A 21 2.18 28.48 -3.36
C SER A 21 2.97 27.90 -2.18
N PRO A 22 2.38 27.76 -0.99
CA PRO A 22 3.03 27.05 0.10
C PRO A 22 3.26 25.63 -0.37
N SER A 23 4.53 25.21 -0.40
CA SER A 23 4.91 23.82 -0.59
C SER A 23 4.14 22.98 0.44
N PRO A 24 3.53 21.84 0.04
CA PRO A 24 2.87 20.98 0.99
C PRO A 24 3.91 20.54 2.02
N GLY A 25 3.74 21.04 3.24
CA GLY A 25 4.57 20.70 4.37
C GLY A 25 4.62 19.18 4.45
N ARG A 26 5.83 18.63 4.41
CA ARG A 26 6.08 17.21 4.70
C ARG A 26 5.40 16.91 6.01
N SER A 27 4.31 16.14 5.94
CA SER A 27 3.49 15.78 7.08
C SER A 27 4.38 15.08 8.11
N PHE A 28 4.70 15.76 9.20
CA PHE A 28 5.35 15.19 10.36
C PHE A 28 4.50 14.10 11.02
N PHE A 29 3.22 14.02 10.68
CA PHE A 29 2.29 13.03 11.20
C PHE A 29 2.58 11.59 10.75
N ASN A 30 3.27 11.39 9.62
CA ASN A 30 3.62 10.04 9.15
C ASN A 30 4.70 9.35 10.00
N ARG A 31 5.36 10.07 10.91
CA ARG A 31 6.43 9.50 11.77
C ARG A 31 5.91 9.00 13.12
N ILE A 32 4.73 9.44 13.53
CA ILE A 32 4.15 9.08 14.83
C ILE A 32 3.28 7.81 14.72
N LEU A 33 2.75 7.50 13.53
CA LEU A 33 1.82 6.38 13.31
C LEU A 33 2.48 5.04 13.00
N HIS A 34 3.80 4.99 12.83
CA HIS A 34 4.53 3.74 12.66
C HIS A 34 5.67 3.66 13.67
N PRO A 35 5.39 3.35 14.95
CA PRO A 35 6.43 3.16 15.96
C PRO A 35 7.36 1.97 15.65
N PHE A 36 6.94 1.11 14.73
CA PHE A 36 7.79 0.09 14.12
C PHE A 36 8.22 0.59 12.75
N GLY A 37 9.21 1.48 12.73
CA GLY A 37 9.79 1.99 11.50
C GLY A 37 10.06 0.83 10.54
N SER A 38 9.39 0.83 9.39
CA SER A 38 9.64 -0.13 8.34
C SER A 38 11.12 -0.05 7.98
N SER A 39 11.89 -1.01 8.46
CA SER A 39 13.25 -1.20 8.01
C SER A 39 13.16 -1.45 6.51
N HIS A 40 13.57 -0.48 5.69
CA HIS A 40 13.64 -0.64 4.22
C HIS A 40 14.70 -1.67 3.80
N LYS A 41 14.96 -2.63 4.66
CA LYS A 41 15.89 -3.71 4.43
C LYS A 41 15.10 -5.01 4.20
N ALA A 42 15.34 -5.63 3.05
CA ALA A 42 14.73 -6.90 2.73
C ALA A 42 15.03 -7.95 3.83
N PRO A 43 14.02 -8.74 4.22
CA PRO A 43 14.22 -9.86 5.13
C PRO A 43 15.26 -10.87 4.57
N LYS A 44 15.85 -11.65 5.46
CA LYS A 44 16.69 -12.78 5.06
C LYS A 44 15.81 -13.99 4.86
N TYR A 45 15.54 -14.34 3.61
CA TYR A 45 14.82 -15.56 3.26
C TYR A 45 15.76 -16.76 3.14
N ARG A 46 15.23 -17.97 3.42
CA ARG A 46 15.94 -19.24 3.15
C ARG A 46 16.02 -19.49 1.66
N ASP A 47 14.91 -19.23 0.94
CA ASP A 47 14.89 -19.29 -0.51
C ASP A 47 15.71 -18.14 -1.11
N ALA A 48 16.82 -18.48 -1.73
CA ALA A 48 17.73 -17.52 -2.33
C ALA A 48 17.07 -16.69 -3.46
N ARG A 49 16.01 -17.19 -4.09
CA ARG A 49 15.26 -16.51 -5.14
C ARG A 49 14.53 -15.27 -4.63
N LEU A 50 14.22 -15.23 -3.33
CA LEU A 50 13.51 -14.11 -2.69
C LEU A 50 14.45 -12.99 -2.22
N ARG A 51 15.75 -13.13 -2.45
CA ARG A 51 16.72 -12.10 -2.01
C ARG A 51 16.42 -10.75 -2.61
N GLY A 52 16.43 -9.74 -1.76
CA GLY A 52 16.14 -8.36 -2.16
C GLY A 52 14.65 -8.01 -2.16
N LEU A 53 13.74 -8.98 -2.13
CA LEU A 53 12.32 -8.70 -2.06
C LEU A 53 11.90 -8.27 -0.64
N LEU A 54 10.97 -7.34 -0.57
CA LEU A 54 10.28 -6.91 0.63
C LEU A 54 8.78 -6.86 0.34
N LEU A 55 7.98 -7.53 1.16
CA LEU A 55 6.52 -7.39 1.13
C LEU A 55 6.10 -6.48 2.28
N GLU A 56 5.52 -5.35 1.95
CA GLU A 56 4.92 -4.41 2.90
C GLU A 56 3.41 -4.59 2.90
N LEU A 57 2.80 -4.30 4.04
CA LEU A 57 1.35 -4.39 4.24
C LEU A 57 0.86 -3.14 4.95
N GLU A 58 -0.19 -2.56 4.41
CA GLU A 58 -0.94 -1.45 5.00
C GLU A 58 -2.42 -1.83 5.07
N VAL A 59 -3.00 -1.72 6.26
CA VAL A 59 -4.44 -1.93 6.51
C VAL A 59 -5.06 -0.59 6.85
N SER A 60 -6.18 -0.26 6.24
CA SER A 60 -6.87 1.01 6.50
C SER A 60 -7.39 1.07 7.94
N GLY A 61 -6.82 2.03 8.72
CA GLY A 61 -7.22 2.35 10.09
C GLY A 61 -6.62 1.44 11.16
N GLU A 62 -6.02 2.07 12.19
CA GLU A 62 -5.53 1.36 13.38
C GLU A 62 -6.68 0.93 14.30
N ALA A 63 -7.80 1.68 14.28
CA ALA A 63 -9.01 1.38 15.02
C ALA A 63 -10.22 1.32 14.06
N VAL A 64 -10.74 0.14 13.84
CA VAL A 64 -11.83 -0.13 12.89
C VAL A 64 -13.17 -0.12 13.61
N ARG A 65 -14.06 0.79 13.21
CA ARG A 65 -15.46 0.83 13.69
C ARG A 65 -16.32 -0.10 12.83
N LEU A 66 -16.72 -1.23 13.39
CA LEU A 66 -17.49 -2.26 12.68
C LEU A 66 -18.88 -1.79 12.24
N SER A 67 -19.44 -0.76 12.87
CA SER A 67 -20.69 -0.12 12.45
C SER A 67 -20.58 0.62 11.11
N GLU A 68 -19.36 1.09 10.79
CA GLU A 68 -19.10 1.92 9.61
C GLU A 68 -18.37 1.14 8.51
N VAL A 69 -17.57 0.13 8.89
CA VAL A 69 -16.66 -0.59 7.99
C VAL A 69 -17.08 -2.04 7.85
N ARG A 70 -17.63 -2.42 6.70
CA ARG A 70 -17.98 -3.80 6.36
C ARG A 70 -16.88 -4.57 5.66
N GLN A 71 -15.89 -3.87 5.11
CA GLN A 71 -14.72 -4.42 4.43
C GLN A 71 -13.49 -3.62 4.80
N LEU A 72 -12.41 -4.30 5.16
CA LEU A 72 -11.09 -3.68 5.34
C LEU A 72 -10.42 -3.52 3.99
N HIS A 73 -9.92 -2.35 3.72
CA HIS A 73 -9.03 -2.12 2.58
C HIS A 73 -7.62 -2.51 2.96
N ILE A 74 -7.01 -3.30 2.10
CA ILE A 74 -5.68 -3.88 2.27
C ILE A 74 -4.84 -3.46 1.08
N ARG A 75 -3.71 -2.83 1.36
CA ARG A 75 -2.71 -2.49 0.37
C ARG A 75 -1.44 -3.26 0.67
N ALA A 76 -1.04 -4.13 -0.25
CA ALA A 76 0.22 -4.87 -0.15
C ALA A 76 1.15 -4.44 -1.27
N ARG A 77 2.43 -4.18 -0.95
CA ARG A 77 3.46 -3.78 -1.90
C ARG A 77 4.61 -4.78 -1.87
N LEU A 78 4.85 -5.43 -2.99
CA LEU A 78 6.07 -6.20 -3.20
C LEU A 78 7.11 -5.27 -3.82
N ILE A 79 8.26 -5.12 -3.19
CA ILE A 79 9.33 -4.21 -3.60
C ILE A 79 10.60 -5.02 -3.79
N ASN A 80 11.30 -4.81 -4.91
CA ASN A 80 12.65 -5.34 -5.10
C ASN A 80 13.67 -4.29 -4.66
N LEU A 81 14.25 -4.46 -3.48
CA LEU A 81 15.33 -3.62 -2.94
C LEU A 81 16.72 -4.10 -3.39
N GLY A 82 16.78 -5.19 -4.15
CA GLY A 82 18.00 -5.76 -4.69
C GLY A 82 18.47 -5.05 -5.97
N VAL A 83 19.62 -5.48 -6.46
CA VAL A 83 20.25 -4.95 -7.68
C VAL A 83 20.01 -5.82 -8.92
N TYR A 84 19.36 -6.98 -8.74
CA TYR A 84 19.03 -7.90 -9.82
C TYR A 84 17.51 -8.08 -9.93
N PRO A 85 16.99 -8.32 -11.15
CA PRO A 85 15.60 -8.68 -11.33
C PRO A 85 15.30 -10.03 -10.66
N VAL A 86 14.09 -10.17 -10.10
CA VAL A 86 13.60 -11.39 -9.48
C VAL A 86 12.37 -11.87 -10.23
N SER A 87 12.38 -13.14 -10.67
CA SER A 87 11.21 -13.78 -11.29
C SER A 87 10.56 -14.75 -10.29
N LEU A 88 9.26 -14.58 -10.10
CA LEU A 88 8.43 -15.45 -9.28
C LEU A 88 7.46 -16.22 -10.20
N ASP A 89 7.51 -17.56 -10.18
CA ASP A 89 6.64 -18.40 -11.00
C ASP A 89 5.46 -18.91 -10.18
N PHE A 90 4.30 -18.98 -10.79
CA PHE A 90 3.05 -19.39 -10.17
C PHE A 90 2.36 -20.47 -10.99
N PRO A 91 1.78 -21.49 -10.34
CA PRO A 91 1.07 -22.56 -11.05
C PRO A 91 -0.31 -22.14 -11.56
N THR A 92 -0.85 -21.04 -11.02
CA THR A 92 -2.18 -20.51 -11.34
C THR A 92 -2.12 -19.00 -11.49
N SER A 93 -3.23 -18.36 -11.78
CA SER A 93 -3.33 -16.90 -11.80
C SER A 93 -3.28 -16.25 -10.41
N GLN A 94 -3.41 -17.05 -9.33
CA GLN A 94 -3.30 -16.54 -7.95
C GLN A 94 -1.86 -16.12 -7.64
N ARG A 95 -1.68 -14.87 -7.23
CA ARG A 95 -0.37 -14.34 -6.81
C ARG A 95 -0.26 -14.27 -5.30
N ILE A 96 -1.24 -13.67 -4.65
CA ILE A 96 -1.29 -13.47 -3.21
C ILE A 96 -2.49 -14.18 -2.60
N ASP A 97 -2.44 -14.38 -1.30
CA ASP A 97 -3.61 -14.68 -0.47
C ASP A 97 -3.60 -13.80 0.77
N ILE A 98 -4.79 -13.57 1.33
CA ILE A 98 -4.98 -12.73 2.50
C ILE A 98 -5.78 -13.50 3.53
N GLN A 99 -5.31 -13.48 4.78
CA GLN A 99 -5.99 -14.10 5.91
C GLN A 99 -6.26 -13.08 7.00
N LEU A 100 -7.44 -13.19 7.58
CA LEU A 100 -7.82 -12.47 8.80
C LEU A 100 -7.77 -13.45 9.97
N LEU A 101 -6.93 -13.14 10.97
CA LEU A 101 -6.71 -14.00 12.12
C LEU A 101 -7.17 -13.31 13.40
N ASN A 102 -7.69 -14.10 14.34
CA ASN A 102 -7.97 -13.63 15.69
C ASN A 102 -6.67 -13.56 16.53
N ALA A 103 -6.80 -13.13 17.80
CA ALA A 103 -5.66 -13.00 18.71
C ALA A 103 -4.93 -14.34 18.98
N ASN A 104 -5.62 -15.47 18.82
CA ASN A 104 -5.06 -16.82 19.01
C ASN A 104 -4.39 -17.37 17.73
N GLY A 105 -4.40 -16.61 16.64
CA GLY A 105 -3.85 -17.04 15.35
C GLY A 105 -4.77 -17.95 14.54
N GLN A 106 -6.04 -18.08 14.92
CA GLN A 106 -7.03 -18.83 14.15
C GLN A 106 -7.52 -17.97 12.98
N ILE A 107 -7.63 -18.60 11.81
CA ILE A 107 -8.13 -17.96 10.59
C ILE A 107 -9.65 -17.81 10.72
N LEU A 108 -10.14 -16.58 10.61
CA LEU A 108 -11.56 -16.24 10.58
C LEU A 108 -12.08 -16.14 9.14
N THR A 109 -11.28 -15.56 8.26
CA THR A 109 -11.64 -15.34 6.85
C THR A 109 -10.40 -15.49 6.00
N ARG A 110 -10.57 -16.13 4.84
CA ARG A 110 -9.56 -16.20 3.79
C ARG A 110 -10.09 -15.56 2.52
N TRP A 111 -9.33 -14.63 1.96
CA TRP A 111 -9.73 -13.86 0.78
C TRP A 111 -9.92 -14.75 -0.47
N SER A 112 -9.13 -15.81 -0.62
CA SER A 112 -9.21 -16.71 -1.77
C SER A 112 -10.40 -17.67 -1.74
N GLU A 113 -11.07 -17.89 -0.60
CA GLU A 113 -12.13 -18.90 -0.46
C GLU A 113 -13.34 -18.69 -1.40
N ASN A 114 -13.63 -17.45 -1.76
CA ASN A 114 -14.76 -17.11 -2.63
C ASN A 114 -14.31 -16.54 -3.98
N ARG A 115 -13.11 -16.92 -4.46
CA ARG A 115 -12.54 -16.46 -5.72
C ARG A 115 -12.15 -17.63 -6.60
N ALA A 116 -12.41 -17.49 -7.89
CA ALA A 116 -11.90 -18.40 -8.89
C ALA A 116 -10.58 -17.87 -9.45
N PHE A 117 -9.60 -18.74 -9.61
CA PHE A 117 -8.32 -18.45 -10.24
C PHE A 117 -8.16 -19.32 -11.49
N GLY A 118 -7.62 -18.73 -12.55
CA GLY A 118 -7.27 -19.48 -13.74
C GLY A 118 -6.13 -20.47 -13.44
N GLU A 119 -6.21 -21.66 -14.03
CA GLU A 119 -5.22 -22.74 -13.86
C GLU A 119 -3.95 -22.53 -14.69
N GLU A 120 -3.88 -21.45 -15.46
CA GLU A 120 -2.74 -21.15 -16.33
C GLU A 120 -1.53 -20.71 -15.49
N PRO A 121 -0.38 -21.36 -15.68
CA PRO A 121 0.87 -20.91 -15.08
C PRO A 121 1.25 -19.52 -15.55
N GLY A 122 1.93 -18.77 -14.72
CA GLY A 122 2.44 -17.45 -15.08
C GLY A 122 3.63 -17.05 -14.23
N SER A 123 4.31 -15.99 -14.63
CA SER A 123 5.43 -15.41 -13.90
C SER A 123 5.20 -13.94 -13.60
N LEU A 124 5.86 -13.46 -12.56
CA LEU A 124 5.95 -12.06 -12.17
C LEU A 124 7.43 -11.68 -12.10
N LEU A 125 7.86 -10.83 -13.02
CA LEU A 125 9.20 -10.25 -13.02
C LEU A 125 9.15 -8.93 -12.24
N VAL A 126 10.00 -8.80 -11.23
CA VAL A 126 10.15 -7.56 -10.44
C VAL A 126 11.57 -7.04 -10.64
N ASN A 127 11.72 -5.97 -11.41
CA ASN A 127 13.03 -5.35 -11.68
C ASN A 127 13.59 -4.67 -10.43
N PRO A 128 14.90 -4.35 -10.39
CA PRO A 128 15.48 -3.55 -9.31
C PRO A 128 14.71 -2.25 -9.09
N HIS A 129 14.37 -1.98 -7.81
CA HIS A 129 13.61 -0.81 -7.38
C HIS A 129 12.16 -0.73 -7.88
N GLU A 130 11.69 -1.74 -8.61
CA GLU A 130 10.28 -1.86 -9.00
C GLU A 130 9.42 -2.29 -7.80
N GLN A 131 8.17 -1.85 -7.82
CA GLN A 131 7.15 -2.26 -6.86
C GLN A 131 5.89 -2.74 -7.57
N VAL A 132 5.30 -3.80 -7.04
CA VAL A 132 4.03 -4.36 -7.47
C VAL A 132 3.01 -4.11 -6.38
N LEU A 133 1.92 -3.42 -6.71
CA LEU A 133 0.87 -3.04 -5.77
C LEU A 133 -0.33 -3.96 -5.92
N TYR A 134 -0.85 -4.40 -4.77
CA TYR A 134 -2.13 -5.11 -4.65
C TYR A 134 -3.04 -4.29 -3.75
N GLU A 135 -4.22 -3.97 -4.23
CA GLU A 135 -5.28 -3.29 -3.49
C GLU A 135 -6.50 -4.20 -3.44
N GLU A 136 -6.80 -4.70 -2.25
CA GLU A 136 -7.85 -5.70 -2.04
C GLU A 136 -8.73 -5.36 -0.84
N THR A 137 -9.82 -6.09 -0.71
CA THR A 137 -10.71 -5.95 0.45
C THR A 137 -10.98 -7.31 1.08
N ILE A 138 -11.14 -7.33 2.40
CA ILE A 138 -11.57 -8.51 3.14
C ILE A 138 -12.76 -8.17 4.06
N ALA A 139 -13.75 -9.08 4.12
CA ALA A 139 -14.96 -8.85 4.90
C ALA A 139 -14.67 -8.81 6.42
N THR A 140 -15.39 -7.94 7.14
CA THR A 140 -15.28 -7.75 8.60
C THR A 140 -16.37 -8.46 9.40
N ARG A 141 -17.27 -9.20 8.75
CA ARG A 141 -18.46 -9.80 9.38
C ARG A 141 -18.16 -10.74 10.56
N GLU A 142 -16.99 -11.36 10.57
CA GLU A 142 -16.55 -12.28 11.63
C GLU A 142 -15.87 -11.57 12.80
N LEU A 143 -15.71 -10.24 12.72
CA LEU A 143 -15.05 -9.45 13.73
C LEU A 143 -16.02 -9.03 14.85
N GLN A 144 -15.49 -8.92 16.05
CA GLN A 144 -16.18 -8.41 17.24
C GLN A 144 -15.55 -7.12 17.69
N ALA A 145 -16.33 -6.21 18.26
CA ALA A 145 -15.86 -4.96 18.80
C ALA A 145 -14.88 -5.16 19.99
N GLY A 146 -13.94 -4.25 20.14
CA GLY A 146 -12.97 -4.23 21.23
C GLY A 146 -11.95 -5.38 21.22
N LYS A 147 -11.71 -5.99 20.05
CA LYS A 147 -10.77 -7.11 19.91
C LYS A 147 -9.59 -6.74 19.01
N VAL A 148 -8.50 -7.47 19.18
CA VAL A 148 -7.30 -7.36 18.34
C VAL A 148 -7.28 -8.48 17.31
N TYR A 149 -6.97 -8.12 16.08
CA TYR A 149 -6.88 -9.00 14.93
C TYR A 149 -5.58 -8.80 14.18
N THR A 150 -5.26 -9.75 13.32
CA THR A 150 -4.09 -9.67 12.43
C THR A 150 -4.54 -9.92 11.00
N VAL A 151 -4.18 -9.03 10.09
CA VAL A 151 -4.18 -9.32 8.67
C VAL A 151 -2.82 -9.90 8.30
N GLU A 152 -2.81 -10.99 7.57
CA GLU A 152 -1.63 -11.56 6.94
C GLU A 152 -1.82 -11.60 5.43
N VAL A 153 -0.87 -11.06 4.68
CA VAL A 153 -0.76 -11.22 3.23
C VAL A 153 0.47 -12.05 2.93
N PHE A 154 0.35 -13.01 2.03
CA PHE A 154 1.46 -13.87 1.65
C PHE A 154 1.32 -14.37 0.21
N TYR A 155 2.42 -14.87 -0.33
CA TYR A 155 2.45 -15.55 -1.61
C TYR A 155 2.34 -17.06 -1.37
N PRO A 156 1.25 -17.75 -1.81
CA PRO A 156 1.05 -19.19 -1.53
C PRO A 156 2.21 -20.08 -1.99
N LYS A 157 2.78 -19.76 -3.16
CA LYS A 157 3.95 -20.46 -3.69
C LYS A 157 5.24 -20.16 -2.93
N TYR A 158 5.32 -18.99 -2.27
CA TYR A 158 6.50 -18.51 -1.56
C TYR A 158 6.15 -18.11 -0.12
N PRO A 159 5.90 -19.08 0.77
CA PRO A 159 5.33 -18.81 2.10
C PRO A 159 6.22 -17.97 3.03
N GLU A 160 7.51 -17.83 2.71
CA GLU A 160 8.40 -16.92 3.43
C GLU A 160 8.15 -15.45 3.06
N LEU A 161 7.60 -15.19 1.87
CA LEU A 161 7.25 -13.86 1.40
C LEU A 161 5.86 -13.49 1.95
N ARG A 162 5.85 -13.00 3.19
CA ARG A 162 4.63 -12.65 3.94
C ARG A 162 4.82 -11.37 4.74
N ALA A 163 3.71 -10.66 4.94
CA ALA A 163 3.63 -9.50 5.80
C ALA A 163 2.41 -9.62 6.72
N ARG A 164 2.51 -9.08 7.94
CA ARG A 164 1.45 -9.10 8.95
C ARG A 164 1.28 -7.72 9.56
N GLN A 165 0.04 -7.32 9.75
CA GLN A 165 -0.29 -6.10 10.46
C GLN A 165 -1.42 -6.38 11.47
N LYS A 166 -1.22 -5.94 12.69
CA LYS A 166 -2.25 -5.97 13.73
C LYS A 166 -3.10 -4.70 13.65
N PHE A 167 -4.38 -4.85 13.94
CA PHE A 167 -5.31 -3.75 14.13
C PHE A 167 -6.29 -4.07 15.25
N MET A 168 -6.98 -3.07 15.73
CA MET A 168 -7.99 -3.20 16.78
C MET A 168 -9.35 -2.75 16.25
N THR A 169 -10.41 -3.42 16.64
CA THR A 169 -11.77 -2.95 16.41
C THR A 169 -12.17 -2.02 17.55
N ALA A 170 -12.81 -0.89 17.20
CA ALA A 170 -13.38 0.00 18.20
C ALA A 170 -14.53 -0.69 18.94
N PRO A 171 -14.79 -0.31 20.19
CA PRO A 171 -15.92 -0.81 20.98
C PRO A 171 -17.26 -0.41 20.38
#